data_abe39220f881b3802ad12c0fdccf72b1
#
_entry.id   abe39220f881b3802ad12c0fdccf72b1
#
_cell.length_a   1.000
_cell.length_b   1.000
_cell.length_c   1.000
_cell.angle_alpha   90.00
_cell.angle_beta   90.00
_cell.angle_gamma   90.00
#
_symmetry.space_group_name_H-M   'P 1'
#
loop_
_entity.id
_entity.type
_entity.pdbx_description
1 polymer ?
#
loop_
_entity_poly.entity_id
_entity_poly.type
_entity_poly.pdbx_seq_one_letter_code
_entity_poly.pdbx_strand_id
1 'polypeptide(L)'
;ALPIYTRKSGEKQFDYVNPKNREVQIEMEAACTEYLKCIDAYFMPTSSRPVNLHSENFEFEASVIIPVRNRAHTIRDAVNSALNQRTTFSFNIIVIDNHSTDGTTEILQELSSDKRLIHIIPQENDLGIGGCWNKGICHEKCGKFAIQLDSDDLYKDESTLQKIVDTFYKESCAMVIGTYLMTDFQLNEIPPGIIDHKEWTPENGKNNALRINGLGAPRAFYTPILRDIKLPNTSYGEDYAIGLRISREYKIGRIYDVIYLCRRWEGNSDAALSTEKVNRNNFYKDRIRTWEIKGRIQMHTIDEEFQELVEEMIENQKENWELAKRNYEALEENLEKKKVLKLKEEDREMKVRIFPNPQRILSTMAKTDSRSIQERPCFLCGKNRPAEQTYLPFGHYEVCLNPYPIFQRHLTIIDKEHTPQSMKGRFEDMLHLAENLDEFYILYNGPECGASAPDHMHFQAAG
;
A
#
# COMPACT_ATOMS: atom_id res chain seq x y z
N ALA A 1 -14.31 1.58 19.50
CA ALA A 1 -15.03 0.31 19.69
C ALA A 1 -16.42 0.39 19.06
N LEU A 2 -16.91 -0.70 18.44
CA LEU A 2 -18.28 -0.75 17.97
C LEU A 2 -19.24 -0.90 19.16
N PRO A 3 -20.46 -0.30 19.10
CA PRO A 3 -21.40 -0.40 20.20
C PRO A 3 -21.84 -1.84 20.44
N ILE A 4 -21.96 -2.22 21.70
CA ILE A 4 -22.54 -3.51 22.10
C ILE A 4 -24.06 -3.36 22.14
N TYR A 5 -24.78 -4.06 21.26
CA TYR A 5 -26.22 -4.02 21.20
C TYR A 5 -26.81 -4.89 22.32
N THR A 6 -27.54 -4.29 23.24
CA THR A 6 -28.23 -4.97 24.35
C THR A 6 -29.74 -5.07 24.16
N ARG A 7 -30.29 -4.33 23.19
CA ARG A 7 -31.73 -4.31 22.86
C ARG A 7 -31.93 -4.30 21.35
N LYS A 8 -33.12 -4.60 20.86
CA LYS A 8 -33.53 -4.27 19.49
C LYS A 8 -33.61 -2.74 19.37
N SER A 9 -32.46 -2.11 19.10
CA SER A 9 -32.43 -0.71 18.76
C SER A 9 -33.05 -0.54 17.36
N GLY A 10 -33.77 0.54 17.13
CA GLY A 10 -34.26 0.87 15.78
C GLY A 10 -33.13 1.32 14.84
N GLU A 11 -31.87 1.28 15.28
CA GLU A 11 -30.71 1.64 14.49
C GLU A 11 -30.48 0.60 13.39
N LYS A 12 -30.44 1.07 12.15
CA LYS A 12 -30.15 0.27 10.98
C LYS A 12 -28.65 0.16 10.79
N GLN A 13 -28.21 -0.94 10.20
CA GLN A 13 -26.80 -1.26 9.94
C GLN A 13 -26.02 -0.13 9.24
N PHE A 14 -26.69 0.71 8.47
CA PHE A 14 -26.11 1.82 7.67
C PHE A 14 -26.38 3.21 8.24
N ASP A 15 -26.84 3.36 9.48
CA ASP A 15 -27.11 4.68 10.07
C ASP A 15 -25.85 5.55 10.16
N TYR A 16 -24.66 4.96 10.22
CA TYR A 16 -23.40 5.69 10.25
C TYR A 16 -23.07 6.44 8.95
N VAL A 17 -23.60 6.01 7.79
CA VAL A 17 -23.46 6.72 6.50
C VAL A 17 -24.59 7.74 6.25
N ASN A 18 -25.54 7.86 7.17
CA ASN A 18 -26.64 8.79 7.05
C ASN A 18 -26.13 10.25 7.09
N PRO A 19 -26.45 11.09 6.10
CA PRO A 19 -25.99 12.49 6.07
C PRO A 19 -26.34 13.30 7.33
N LYS A 20 -27.42 12.94 8.05
CA LYS A 20 -27.81 13.58 9.31
C LYS A 20 -26.78 13.41 10.43
N ASN A 21 -25.93 12.40 10.33
CA ASN A 21 -24.90 12.10 11.32
C ASN A 21 -23.51 12.64 10.90
N ARG A 22 -23.43 13.48 9.87
CA ARG A 22 -22.16 13.95 9.31
C ARG A 22 -21.29 14.70 10.32
N GLU A 23 -21.88 15.57 11.13
CA GLU A 23 -21.15 16.34 12.15
C GLU A 23 -20.51 15.40 13.19
N VAL A 24 -21.28 14.41 13.68
CA VAL A 24 -20.78 13.39 14.62
C VAL A 24 -19.64 12.58 14.00
N GLN A 25 -19.72 12.26 12.69
CA GLN A 25 -18.66 11.55 12.00
C GLN A 25 -17.36 12.37 11.94
N ILE A 26 -17.46 13.68 11.72
CA ILE A 26 -16.29 14.58 11.69
C ILE A 26 -15.64 14.67 13.09
N GLU A 27 -16.43 14.83 14.14
CA GLU A 27 -15.93 14.84 15.51
C GLU A 27 -15.24 13.52 15.89
N MET A 28 -15.83 12.40 15.53
CA MET A 28 -15.27 11.07 15.76
C MET A 28 -13.96 10.86 14.99
N GLU A 29 -13.85 11.38 13.75
CA GLU A 29 -12.64 11.34 12.96
C GLU A 29 -11.52 12.16 13.62
N ALA A 30 -11.81 13.38 14.08
CA ALA A 30 -10.84 14.20 14.78
C ALA A 30 -10.34 13.53 16.06
N ALA A 31 -11.24 13.01 16.89
CA ALA A 31 -10.88 12.29 18.11
C ALA A 31 -10.03 11.03 17.84
N CYS A 32 -10.36 10.27 16.79
CA CYS A 32 -9.58 9.11 16.39
C CYS A 32 -8.18 9.51 15.92
N THR A 33 -8.07 10.56 15.11
CA THR A 33 -6.79 11.07 14.61
C THR A 33 -5.86 11.50 15.74
N GLU A 34 -6.37 12.28 16.71
CA GLU A 34 -5.59 12.69 17.86
C GLU A 34 -5.16 11.49 18.74
N TYR A 35 -6.05 10.53 18.94
CA TYR A 35 -5.70 9.31 19.65
C TYR A 35 -4.58 8.53 18.96
N LEU A 36 -4.66 8.35 17.62
CA LEU A 36 -3.63 7.64 16.87
C LEU A 36 -2.26 8.35 16.95
N LYS A 37 -2.24 9.68 16.96
CA LYS A 37 -1.01 10.45 17.18
C LYS A 37 -0.43 10.23 18.59
N CYS A 38 -1.28 10.20 19.63
CA CYS A 38 -0.85 10.00 21.01
C CYS A 38 -0.24 8.61 21.29
N ILE A 39 -0.55 7.60 20.45
CA ILE A 39 -0.09 6.21 20.64
C ILE A 39 0.87 5.76 19.53
N ASP A 40 1.43 6.68 18.76
CA ASP A 40 2.35 6.42 17.64
C ASP A 40 1.81 5.42 16.60
N ALA A 41 0.51 5.53 16.30
CA ALA A 41 -0.19 4.71 15.30
C ALA A 41 -0.77 5.53 14.15
N TYR A 42 -0.44 6.84 14.06
CA TYR A 42 -0.85 7.72 13.00
C TYR A 42 0.10 7.61 11.82
N PHE A 43 -0.44 7.44 10.62
CA PHE A 43 0.32 7.50 9.38
C PHE A 43 -0.06 8.72 8.54
N MET A 44 0.94 9.36 7.94
CA MET A 44 0.69 10.43 6.97
C MET A 44 -0.13 9.87 5.79
N PRO A 45 -1.22 10.53 5.39
CA PRO A 45 -2.06 10.06 4.27
C PRO A 45 -1.30 9.87 2.96
N THR A 46 -0.28 10.69 2.73
CA THR A 46 0.56 10.68 1.53
C THR A 46 1.65 9.60 1.53
N SER A 47 1.98 9.05 2.70
CA SER A 47 2.98 7.98 2.83
C SER A 47 2.41 6.67 2.30
N SER A 48 2.90 6.19 1.16
CA SER A 48 2.48 4.93 0.55
C SER A 48 3.63 4.33 -0.24
N ARG A 49 3.81 3.02 -0.14
CA ARG A 49 4.75 2.28 -0.99
C ARG A 49 4.29 2.32 -2.45
N PRO A 50 5.18 2.57 -3.41
CA PRO A 50 4.83 2.52 -4.82
C PRO A 50 4.47 1.10 -5.24
N VAL A 51 3.49 0.98 -6.16
CA VAL A 51 3.07 -0.31 -6.71
C VAL A 51 3.53 -0.40 -8.16
N ASN A 52 4.44 -1.34 -8.45
CA ASN A 52 4.85 -1.61 -9.82
C ASN A 52 3.90 -2.61 -10.47
N LEU A 53 2.90 -2.11 -11.19
CA LEU A 53 1.90 -2.94 -11.87
C LEU A 53 2.44 -3.67 -13.13
N HIS A 54 3.71 -3.50 -13.48
CA HIS A 54 4.35 -4.10 -14.67
C HIS A 54 5.42 -5.15 -14.32
N SER A 55 5.57 -5.49 -13.04
CA SER A 55 6.65 -6.37 -12.56
C SER A 55 6.46 -7.84 -12.93
N GLU A 56 5.23 -8.27 -13.19
CA GLU A 56 4.91 -9.67 -13.45
C GLU A 56 4.02 -9.84 -14.69
N ASN A 57 4.19 -10.97 -15.38
CA ASN A 57 3.37 -11.35 -16.52
C ASN A 57 2.24 -12.29 -16.07
N PHE A 58 1.02 -11.99 -16.47
CA PHE A 58 -0.17 -12.78 -16.22
C PHE A 58 -0.83 -13.19 -17.54
N GLU A 59 -1.43 -14.39 -17.59
CA GLU A 59 -2.22 -14.84 -18.73
C GLU A 59 -3.50 -13.98 -18.89
N PHE A 60 -4.10 -13.59 -17.76
CA PHE A 60 -5.27 -12.74 -17.71
C PHE A 60 -4.95 -11.44 -16.98
N GLU A 61 -5.49 -10.34 -17.48
CA GLU A 61 -5.38 -9.04 -16.81
C GLU A 61 -6.21 -8.99 -15.52
N ALA A 62 -7.39 -9.61 -15.52
CA ALA A 62 -8.26 -9.64 -14.36
C ALA A 62 -8.89 -11.03 -14.15
N SER A 63 -9.17 -11.35 -12.88
CA SER A 63 -10.01 -12.48 -12.49
C SER A 63 -11.13 -12.01 -11.58
N VAL A 64 -12.37 -12.38 -11.91
CA VAL A 64 -13.50 -12.21 -11.00
C VAL A 64 -13.51 -13.39 -10.03
N ILE A 65 -13.43 -13.13 -8.73
CA ILE A 65 -13.41 -14.16 -7.69
C ILE A 65 -14.79 -14.22 -7.04
N ILE A 66 -15.41 -15.39 -7.07
CA ILE A 66 -16.77 -15.64 -6.54
C ILE A 66 -16.72 -16.80 -5.54
N PRO A 67 -16.59 -16.54 -4.24
CA PRO A 67 -16.87 -17.56 -3.22
C PRO A 67 -18.37 -17.87 -3.19
N VAL A 68 -18.73 -19.14 -3.18
CA VAL A 68 -20.15 -19.54 -3.14
C VAL A 68 -20.37 -20.75 -2.26
N ARG A 69 -21.49 -20.76 -1.57
CA ARG A 69 -22.05 -21.94 -0.87
C ARG A 69 -23.55 -21.83 -0.80
N ASN A 70 -24.25 -22.80 -1.40
CA ASN A 70 -25.71 -22.89 -1.39
C ASN A 70 -26.39 -21.60 -1.89
N ARG A 71 -26.20 -21.32 -3.18
CA ARG A 71 -26.72 -20.13 -3.87
C ARG A 71 -27.35 -20.47 -5.22
N ALA A 72 -28.02 -21.65 -5.34
CA ALA A 72 -28.65 -22.07 -6.57
C ALA A 72 -29.62 -21.03 -7.16
N HIS A 73 -30.25 -20.21 -6.30
CA HIS A 73 -31.19 -19.17 -6.72
C HIS A 73 -30.52 -17.93 -7.33
N THR A 74 -29.26 -17.67 -7.04
CA THR A 74 -28.60 -16.39 -7.40
C THR A 74 -27.34 -16.53 -8.24
N ILE A 75 -26.63 -17.66 -8.11
CA ILE A 75 -25.30 -17.83 -8.72
C ILE A 75 -25.30 -17.66 -10.24
N ARG A 76 -26.35 -18.07 -10.93
CA ARG A 76 -26.48 -17.93 -12.38
C ARG A 76 -26.45 -16.46 -12.80
N ASP A 77 -27.19 -15.62 -12.08
CA ASP A 77 -27.24 -14.18 -12.37
C ASP A 77 -25.89 -13.52 -12.11
N ALA A 78 -25.26 -13.85 -10.97
CA ALA A 78 -23.95 -13.31 -10.61
C ALA A 78 -22.89 -13.66 -11.69
N VAL A 79 -22.78 -14.95 -12.05
CA VAL A 79 -21.83 -15.40 -13.08
C VAL A 79 -22.13 -14.76 -14.44
N ASN A 80 -23.40 -14.67 -14.84
CA ASN A 80 -23.77 -14.03 -16.11
C ASN A 80 -23.43 -12.53 -16.09
N SER A 81 -23.59 -11.81 -14.99
CA SER A 81 -23.21 -10.41 -14.90
C SER A 81 -21.70 -10.20 -15.11
N ALA A 82 -20.87 -11.16 -14.66
CA ALA A 82 -19.44 -11.18 -14.92
C ALA A 82 -19.09 -11.60 -16.36
N LEU A 83 -19.73 -12.62 -16.90
CA LEU A 83 -19.50 -13.06 -18.29
C LEU A 83 -19.88 -12.01 -19.33
N ASN A 84 -20.85 -11.16 -19.01
CA ASN A 84 -21.31 -10.08 -19.91
C ASN A 84 -20.42 -8.83 -19.87
N GLN A 85 -19.34 -8.81 -19.10
CA GLN A 85 -18.41 -7.68 -19.06
C GLN A 85 -17.68 -7.51 -20.40
N ARG A 86 -17.54 -6.26 -20.83
CA ARG A 86 -16.81 -5.85 -22.03
C ARG A 86 -15.54 -5.12 -21.66
N THR A 87 -14.42 -5.68 -22.04
CA THR A 87 -13.08 -5.18 -21.68
C THR A 87 -12.16 -5.15 -22.89
N THR A 88 -11.16 -4.29 -22.84
CA THR A 88 -10.07 -4.25 -23.84
C THR A 88 -8.96 -5.25 -23.54
N PHE A 89 -9.09 -5.99 -22.44
CA PHE A 89 -8.12 -6.98 -21.95
C PHE A 89 -8.79 -8.35 -21.74
N SER A 90 -7.99 -9.39 -21.59
CA SER A 90 -8.46 -10.73 -21.26
C SER A 90 -8.78 -10.87 -19.76
N PHE A 91 -9.90 -11.51 -19.44
CA PHE A 91 -10.27 -11.84 -18.07
C PHE A 91 -10.90 -13.24 -17.97
N ASN A 92 -10.92 -13.77 -16.76
CA ASN A 92 -11.62 -15.00 -16.42
C ASN A 92 -12.42 -14.84 -15.11
N ILE A 93 -13.20 -15.87 -14.79
CA ILE A 93 -14.03 -15.95 -13.58
C ILE A 93 -13.61 -17.21 -12.83
N ILE A 94 -13.27 -17.10 -11.56
CA ILE A 94 -12.87 -18.20 -10.70
C ILE A 94 -13.92 -18.32 -9.60
N VAL A 95 -14.74 -19.35 -9.68
CA VAL A 95 -15.79 -19.64 -8.68
C VAL A 95 -15.28 -20.71 -7.74
N ILE A 96 -15.28 -20.41 -6.45
CA ILE A 96 -14.93 -21.35 -5.39
C ILE A 96 -16.22 -21.86 -4.73
N ASP A 97 -16.68 -23.02 -5.18
CA ASP A 97 -17.87 -23.68 -4.66
C ASP A 97 -17.52 -24.45 -3.39
N ASN A 98 -17.80 -23.84 -2.25
CA ASN A 98 -17.45 -24.38 -0.94
C ASN A 98 -18.45 -25.46 -0.49
N HIS A 99 -18.48 -26.58 -1.22
CA HIS A 99 -19.30 -27.77 -0.93
C HIS A 99 -20.82 -27.47 -0.91
N SER A 100 -21.33 -26.89 -1.97
CA SER A 100 -22.79 -26.65 -2.11
C SER A 100 -23.55 -27.94 -2.25
N THR A 101 -24.81 -27.96 -1.76
CA THR A 101 -25.71 -29.14 -1.71
C THR A 101 -27.12 -28.84 -2.21
N ASP A 102 -27.37 -27.64 -2.77
CA ASP A 102 -28.69 -27.13 -3.15
C ASP A 102 -28.92 -27.03 -4.66
N GLY A 103 -28.03 -27.59 -5.48
CA GLY A 103 -28.07 -27.46 -6.93
C GLY A 103 -27.14 -26.38 -7.48
N THR A 104 -26.41 -25.64 -6.64
CA THR A 104 -25.42 -24.63 -7.07
C THR A 104 -24.32 -25.24 -7.93
N THR A 105 -23.80 -26.41 -7.53
CA THR A 105 -22.72 -27.12 -8.25
C THR A 105 -23.13 -27.49 -9.68
N GLU A 106 -24.34 -27.99 -9.85
CA GLU A 106 -24.90 -28.39 -11.16
C GLU A 106 -25.05 -27.18 -12.09
N ILE A 107 -25.50 -26.04 -11.56
CA ILE A 107 -25.60 -24.77 -12.30
C ILE A 107 -24.22 -24.31 -12.75
N LEU A 108 -23.21 -24.39 -11.88
CA LEU A 108 -21.84 -24.01 -12.22
C LEU A 108 -21.21 -24.95 -13.27
N GLN A 109 -21.50 -26.24 -13.21
CA GLN A 109 -21.08 -27.21 -14.23
C GLN A 109 -21.67 -26.88 -15.60
N GLU A 110 -22.95 -26.51 -15.68
CA GLU A 110 -23.58 -26.05 -16.91
C GLU A 110 -22.92 -24.77 -17.47
N LEU A 111 -22.69 -23.77 -16.61
CA LEU A 111 -22.06 -22.50 -16.97
C LEU A 111 -20.58 -22.65 -17.38
N SER A 112 -19.91 -23.71 -16.95
CA SER A 112 -18.51 -24.02 -17.30
C SER A 112 -18.31 -24.39 -18.79
N SER A 113 -19.39 -24.42 -19.58
CA SER A 113 -19.29 -24.42 -21.05
C SER A 113 -18.61 -23.16 -21.60
N ASP A 114 -18.67 -22.03 -20.91
CA ASP A 114 -17.85 -20.84 -21.20
C ASP A 114 -16.44 -21.07 -20.64
N LYS A 115 -15.42 -21.05 -21.52
CA LYS A 115 -14.02 -21.33 -21.16
C LYS A 115 -13.41 -20.29 -20.21
N ARG A 116 -14.05 -19.14 -20.03
CA ARG A 116 -13.62 -18.14 -19.07
C ARG A 116 -13.99 -18.50 -17.63
N LEU A 117 -14.95 -19.40 -17.43
CA LEU A 117 -15.38 -19.84 -16.10
C LEU A 117 -14.53 -21.02 -15.62
N ILE A 118 -13.88 -20.84 -14.49
CA ILE A 118 -13.14 -21.87 -13.75
C ILE A 118 -13.93 -22.19 -12.50
N HIS A 119 -14.46 -23.41 -12.41
CA HIS A 119 -15.22 -23.90 -11.26
C HIS A 119 -14.33 -24.80 -10.40
N ILE A 120 -14.16 -24.46 -9.13
CA ILE A 120 -13.31 -25.16 -8.17
C ILE A 120 -14.13 -25.58 -6.96
N ILE A 121 -14.09 -26.86 -6.64
CA ILE A 121 -14.56 -27.39 -5.35
C ILE A 121 -13.30 -27.69 -4.52
N PRO A 122 -13.04 -26.95 -3.42
CA PRO A 122 -11.84 -27.15 -2.61
C PRO A 122 -11.85 -28.53 -1.94
N GLN A 123 -10.68 -29.04 -1.59
CA GLN A 123 -10.58 -30.29 -0.82
C GLN A 123 -10.83 -30.07 0.66
N GLU A 124 -10.55 -28.88 1.15
CA GLU A 124 -10.74 -28.47 2.54
C GLU A 124 -12.23 -28.23 2.83
N ASN A 125 -12.69 -28.64 4.00
CA ASN A 125 -14.08 -28.51 4.43
C ASN A 125 -14.31 -27.38 5.44
N ASP A 126 -13.25 -26.67 5.85
CA ASP A 126 -13.26 -25.66 6.89
C ASP A 126 -12.98 -24.23 6.36
N LEU A 127 -13.14 -24.03 5.05
CA LEU A 127 -12.92 -22.72 4.47
C LEU A 127 -14.07 -21.76 4.80
N GLY A 128 -13.69 -20.58 5.30
CA GLY A 128 -14.52 -19.38 5.28
C GLY A 128 -14.45 -18.66 3.94
N ILE A 129 -15.10 -17.51 3.82
CA ILE A 129 -15.05 -16.66 2.62
C ILE A 129 -13.59 -16.27 2.31
N GLY A 130 -12.80 -15.85 3.31
CA GLY A 130 -11.38 -15.52 3.12
C GLY A 130 -10.54 -16.71 2.67
N GLY A 131 -10.83 -17.92 3.16
CA GLY A 131 -10.17 -19.14 2.68
C GLY A 131 -10.49 -19.45 1.22
N CYS A 132 -11.74 -19.26 0.80
CA CYS A 132 -12.15 -19.39 -0.60
C CYS A 132 -11.45 -18.35 -1.48
N TRP A 133 -11.34 -17.10 -1.04
CA TRP A 133 -10.56 -16.07 -1.72
C TRP A 133 -9.11 -16.50 -1.93
N ASN A 134 -8.46 -17.01 -0.88
CA ASN A 134 -7.08 -17.49 -0.97
C ASN A 134 -6.91 -18.63 -2.00
N LYS A 135 -7.90 -19.52 -2.12
CA LYS A 135 -7.91 -20.54 -3.18
C LYS A 135 -7.98 -19.92 -4.56
N GLY A 136 -8.84 -18.94 -4.75
CA GLY A 136 -9.01 -18.24 -6.03
C GLY A 136 -7.76 -17.47 -6.45
N ILE A 137 -7.19 -16.66 -5.57
CA ILE A 137 -6.00 -15.86 -5.89
C ILE A 137 -4.73 -16.69 -6.07
N CYS A 138 -4.62 -17.83 -5.40
CA CYS A 138 -3.49 -18.75 -5.55
C CYS A 138 -3.62 -19.69 -6.76
N HIS A 139 -4.74 -19.68 -7.47
CA HIS A 139 -4.91 -20.45 -8.69
C HIS A 139 -3.96 -19.95 -9.78
N GLU A 140 -3.35 -20.87 -10.55
CA GLU A 140 -2.35 -20.54 -11.59
C GLU A 140 -2.87 -19.58 -12.65
N LYS A 141 -4.17 -19.65 -12.98
CA LYS A 141 -4.86 -18.78 -13.94
C LYS A 141 -5.48 -17.53 -13.32
N CYS A 142 -5.19 -17.22 -12.06
CA CYS A 142 -5.65 -15.95 -11.50
C CYS A 142 -4.91 -14.79 -12.16
N GLY A 143 -5.68 -13.81 -12.63
CA GLY A 143 -5.16 -12.62 -13.32
C GLY A 143 -4.43 -11.65 -12.41
N LYS A 144 -3.86 -10.63 -13.05
CA LYS A 144 -3.11 -9.55 -12.37
C LYS A 144 -3.95 -8.83 -11.32
N PHE A 145 -5.24 -8.65 -11.59
CA PHE A 145 -6.19 -8.02 -10.66
C PHE A 145 -7.27 -9.03 -10.26
N ALA A 146 -7.40 -9.29 -8.97
CA ALA A 146 -8.47 -10.11 -8.39
C ALA A 146 -9.64 -9.22 -7.97
N ILE A 147 -10.82 -9.41 -8.55
CA ILE A 147 -11.98 -8.52 -8.43
C ILE A 147 -13.13 -9.27 -7.79
N GLN A 148 -13.74 -8.67 -6.77
CA GLN A 148 -14.88 -9.25 -6.05
C GLN A 148 -16.15 -9.27 -6.87
N LEU A 149 -16.87 -10.39 -6.77
CA LEU A 149 -18.30 -10.47 -6.99
C LEU A 149 -18.90 -11.45 -5.98
N ASP A 150 -19.86 -10.99 -5.17
CA ASP A 150 -20.58 -11.87 -4.26
C ASP A 150 -21.60 -12.70 -5.04
N SER A 151 -21.83 -13.93 -4.59
CA SER A 151 -22.63 -14.93 -5.33
C SER A 151 -24.12 -14.61 -5.43
N ASP A 152 -24.58 -13.56 -4.79
CA ASP A 152 -25.96 -13.07 -4.79
C ASP A 152 -26.10 -11.62 -5.32
N ASP A 153 -24.99 -10.99 -5.74
CA ASP A 153 -24.93 -9.63 -6.23
C ASP A 153 -24.64 -9.55 -7.75
N LEU A 154 -24.63 -8.34 -8.32
CA LEU A 154 -24.40 -8.11 -9.74
C LEU A 154 -23.45 -6.94 -9.97
N TYR A 155 -22.66 -6.99 -11.02
CA TYR A 155 -22.08 -5.78 -11.60
C TYR A 155 -23.19 -4.92 -12.22
N LYS A 156 -23.07 -3.61 -12.08
CA LYS A 156 -24.13 -2.69 -12.53
C LYS A 156 -24.33 -2.69 -14.03
N ASP A 157 -23.23 -2.71 -14.77
CA ASP A 157 -23.23 -2.69 -16.23
C ASP A 157 -22.02 -3.44 -16.82
N GLU A 158 -21.97 -3.52 -18.13
CA GLU A 158 -20.92 -4.25 -18.87
C GLU A 158 -19.53 -3.59 -18.83
N SER A 159 -19.37 -2.39 -18.25
CA SER A 159 -18.12 -1.62 -18.18
C SER A 159 -17.44 -1.68 -16.82
N THR A 160 -18.02 -2.36 -15.85
CA THR A 160 -17.53 -2.37 -14.45
C THR A 160 -16.07 -2.85 -14.35
N LEU A 161 -15.72 -3.98 -14.98
CA LEU A 161 -14.33 -4.49 -14.94
C LEU A 161 -13.34 -3.53 -15.59
N GLN A 162 -13.72 -2.92 -16.73
CA GLN A 162 -12.87 -1.94 -17.41
C GLN A 162 -12.56 -0.75 -16.48
N LYS A 163 -13.60 -0.17 -15.86
CA LYS A 163 -13.45 0.96 -14.94
C LYS A 163 -12.53 0.64 -13.76
N ILE A 164 -12.63 -0.56 -13.20
CA ILE A 164 -11.80 -1.00 -12.08
C ILE A 164 -10.33 -1.10 -12.51
N VAL A 165 -10.04 -1.76 -13.62
CA VAL A 165 -8.67 -1.94 -14.13
C VAL A 165 -8.05 -0.61 -14.55
N ASP A 166 -8.80 0.26 -15.23
CA ASP A 166 -8.36 1.62 -15.58
C ASP A 166 -7.99 2.43 -14.33
N THR A 167 -8.72 2.25 -13.23
CA THR A 167 -8.42 2.93 -11.95
C THR A 167 -7.11 2.45 -11.35
N PHE A 168 -6.80 1.14 -11.40
CA PHE A 168 -5.50 0.63 -10.96
C PHE A 168 -4.34 1.31 -11.69
N TYR A 169 -4.41 1.38 -13.01
CA TYR A 169 -3.36 2.00 -13.82
C TYR A 169 -3.27 3.52 -13.63
N LYS A 170 -4.42 4.20 -13.57
CA LYS A 170 -4.48 5.64 -13.36
C LYS A 170 -3.90 6.05 -12.00
N GLU A 171 -4.15 5.26 -10.96
CA GLU A 171 -3.82 5.63 -9.59
C GLU A 171 -2.59 4.91 -9.04
N SER A 172 -2.05 3.91 -9.75
CA SER A 172 -0.91 3.09 -9.32
C SER A 172 -1.10 2.54 -7.90
N CYS A 173 -2.27 1.95 -7.63
CA CYS A 173 -2.70 1.53 -6.30
C CYS A 173 -2.68 0.00 -6.14
N ALA A 174 -2.68 -0.49 -4.89
CA ALA A 174 -2.71 -1.92 -4.57
C ALA A 174 -4.12 -2.50 -4.45
N MET A 175 -5.10 -1.64 -4.23
CA MET A 175 -6.51 -1.99 -4.06
C MET A 175 -7.37 -0.91 -4.68
N VAL A 176 -8.52 -1.29 -5.24
CA VAL A 176 -9.57 -0.37 -5.69
C VAL A 176 -10.86 -0.71 -4.98
N ILE A 177 -11.59 0.30 -4.54
CA ILE A 177 -12.89 0.17 -3.90
C ILE A 177 -13.93 0.96 -4.70
N GLY A 178 -15.01 0.27 -5.05
CA GLY A 178 -16.14 0.86 -5.74
C GLY A 178 -17.24 1.39 -4.83
N THR A 179 -18.31 1.81 -5.47
CA THR A 179 -19.55 2.28 -4.87
C THR A 179 -20.67 1.36 -5.31
N TYR A 180 -21.58 1.03 -4.40
CA TYR A 180 -22.69 0.13 -4.68
C TYR A 180 -24.05 0.75 -4.39
N LEU A 181 -25.05 0.23 -5.09
CA LEU A 181 -26.45 0.56 -4.87
C LEU A 181 -27.13 -0.59 -4.15
N MET A 182 -27.85 -0.29 -3.09
CA MET A 182 -28.70 -1.25 -2.40
C MET A 182 -29.97 -1.46 -3.20
N THR A 183 -30.27 -2.71 -3.54
CA THR A 183 -31.47 -3.05 -4.32
C THR A 183 -32.25 -4.22 -3.70
N ASP A 184 -33.52 -4.34 -4.05
CA ASP A 184 -34.25 -5.59 -3.91
C ASP A 184 -33.88 -6.57 -5.07
N PHE A 185 -34.55 -7.72 -5.09
CA PHE A 185 -34.32 -8.74 -6.13
C PHE A 185 -34.78 -8.33 -7.53
N GLN A 186 -35.71 -7.37 -7.62
CA GLN A 186 -36.19 -6.78 -8.85
C GLN A 186 -35.32 -5.61 -9.33
N LEU A 187 -34.18 -5.37 -8.64
CA LEU A 187 -33.26 -4.27 -8.88
C LEU A 187 -33.83 -2.87 -8.64
N ASN A 188 -34.94 -2.77 -7.88
CA ASN A 188 -35.40 -1.47 -7.40
C ASN A 188 -34.51 -1.00 -6.24
N GLU A 189 -34.19 0.29 -6.24
CA GLU A 189 -33.46 0.92 -5.15
C GLU A 189 -34.20 0.79 -3.82
N ILE A 190 -33.49 0.39 -2.77
CA ILE A 190 -34.02 0.36 -1.40
C ILE A 190 -33.13 1.18 -0.46
N PRO A 191 -33.69 1.75 0.63
CA PRO A 191 -32.89 2.48 1.60
C PRO A 191 -31.75 1.65 2.18
N PRO A 192 -30.55 2.26 2.38
CA PRO A 192 -30.24 3.69 2.24
C PRO A 192 -29.87 4.14 0.81
N GLY A 193 -29.98 3.30 -0.20
CA GLY A 193 -29.67 3.64 -1.59
C GLY A 193 -28.18 3.47 -1.91
N ILE A 194 -27.52 4.52 -2.35
CA ILE A 194 -26.11 4.50 -2.72
C ILE A 194 -25.24 4.48 -1.47
N ILE A 195 -24.26 3.56 -1.45
CA ILE A 195 -23.23 3.43 -0.42
C ILE A 195 -21.87 3.72 -1.06
N ASP A 196 -21.35 4.91 -0.88
CA ASP A 196 -20.12 5.41 -1.47
C ASP A 196 -18.94 5.56 -0.47
N HIS A 197 -19.21 5.38 0.81
CA HIS A 197 -18.24 5.51 1.88
C HIS A 197 -17.36 6.77 1.81
N LYS A 198 -17.99 7.93 1.51
CA LYS A 198 -17.30 9.24 1.52
C LYS A 198 -16.83 9.69 2.89
N GLU A 199 -17.20 8.97 3.95
CA GLU A 199 -16.64 9.18 5.28
C GLU A 199 -15.15 8.84 5.37
N TRP A 200 -14.61 8.04 4.44
CA TRP A 200 -13.18 7.93 4.26
C TRP A 200 -12.75 8.17 2.81
N THR A 201 -11.72 8.97 2.63
CA THR A 201 -11.20 9.43 1.35
C THR A 201 -9.70 9.11 1.25
N PRO A 202 -9.05 9.29 0.11
CA PRO A 202 -7.59 9.17 0.00
C PRO A 202 -6.83 10.05 1.01
N GLU A 203 -7.39 11.22 1.38
CA GLU A 203 -6.74 12.18 2.27
C GLU A 203 -6.76 11.76 3.75
N ASN A 204 -7.76 10.99 4.18
CA ASN A 204 -7.88 10.52 5.56
C ASN A 204 -7.88 8.98 5.70
N GLY A 205 -7.91 8.27 4.57
CA GLY A 205 -8.28 6.86 4.49
C GLY A 205 -7.46 5.94 5.36
N LYS A 206 -6.15 6.12 5.43
CA LYS A 206 -5.27 5.26 6.25
C LYS A 206 -5.69 5.24 7.72
N ASN A 207 -6.01 6.41 8.28
CA ASN A 207 -6.35 6.55 9.69
C ASN A 207 -7.85 6.36 9.93
N ASN A 208 -8.70 6.94 9.09
CA ASN A 208 -10.14 6.86 9.24
C ASN A 208 -10.71 5.46 8.95
N ALA A 209 -10.02 4.64 8.16
CA ALA A 209 -10.38 3.24 7.94
C ALA A 209 -10.47 2.41 9.23
N LEU A 210 -9.67 2.76 10.25
CA LEU A 210 -9.75 2.15 11.59
C LEU A 210 -11.08 2.43 12.30
N ARG A 211 -11.75 3.53 11.98
CA ARG A 211 -12.98 3.98 12.64
C ARG A 211 -14.23 3.46 11.96
N ILE A 212 -14.23 3.40 10.63
CA ILE A 212 -15.41 3.03 9.85
C ILE A 212 -15.73 1.53 9.96
N ASN A 213 -16.95 1.15 9.57
CA ASN A 213 -17.41 -0.23 9.71
C ASN A 213 -17.15 -1.12 8.50
N GLY A 214 -16.85 -0.56 7.36
CA GLY A 214 -16.53 -1.26 6.12
C GLY A 214 -15.89 -0.32 5.11
N LEU A 215 -15.27 -0.87 4.08
CA LEU A 215 -14.52 -0.09 3.10
C LEU A 215 -15.26 0.12 1.76
N GLY A 216 -16.40 -0.56 1.57
CA GLY A 216 -17.20 -0.48 0.33
C GLY A 216 -17.15 -1.77 -0.52
N ALA A 217 -17.81 -1.74 -1.68
CA ALA A 217 -17.86 -2.82 -2.65
C ALA A 217 -18.03 -2.26 -4.08
N PRO A 218 -17.61 -2.97 -5.15
CA PRO A 218 -16.78 -4.15 -5.09
C PRO A 218 -15.35 -3.78 -4.68
N ARG A 219 -14.62 -4.74 -4.14
CA ARG A 219 -13.20 -4.61 -3.82
C ARG A 219 -12.38 -5.34 -4.89
N ALA A 220 -11.32 -4.69 -5.34
CA ALA A 220 -10.38 -5.29 -6.26
C ALA A 220 -8.95 -5.11 -5.76
N PHE A 221 -8.09 -6.07 -6.06
CA PHE A 221 -6.75 -6.16 -5.49
C PHE A 221 -5.71 -6.45 -6.56
N TYR A 222 -4.53 -5.87 -6.43
CA TYR A 222 -3.35 -6.31 -7.16
C TYR A 222 -2.90 -7.67 -6.61
N THR A 223 -3.04 -8.70 -7.42
CA THR A 223 -2.89 -10.12 -7.01
C THR A 223 -1.56 -10.44 -6.33
N PRO A 224 -0.39 -9.95 -6.78
CA PRO A 224 0.87 -10.24 -6.08
C PRO A 224 0.85 -9.80 -4.61
N ILE A 225 0.45 -8.57 -4.33
CA ILE A 225 0.34 -8.05 -2.95
C ILE A 225 -0.68 -8.86 -2.15
N LEU A 226 -1.82 -9.21 -2.76
CA LEU A 226 -2.84 -10.01 -2.07
C LEU A 226 -2.36 -11.43 -1.75
N ARG A 227 -1.55 -12.03 -2.62
CA ARG A 227 -0.92 -13.34 -2.40
C ARG A 227 0.07 -13.34 -1.24
N ASP A 228 0.82 -12.26 -1.08
CA ASP A 228 1.78 -12.11 0.03
C ASP A 228 1.07 -11.95 1.37
N ILE A 229 0.02 -11.14 1.42
CA ILE A 229 -0.69 -10.82 2.67
C ILE A 229 -1.68 -11.94 3.03
N LYS A 230 -2.48 -12.41 2.08
CA LYS A 230 -3.60 -13.36 2.20
C LYS A 230 -4.73 -12.85 3.10
N LEU A 231 -5.93 -13.33 2.85
CA LEU A 231 -7.10 -13.05 3.69
C LEU A 231 -7.13 -14.03 4.89
N PRO A 232 -7.57 -13.58 6.07
CA PRO A 232 -7.84 -14.51 7.17
C PRO A 232 -8.96 -15.51 6.78
N ASN A 233 -8.80 -16.78 7.15
CA ASN A 233 -9.78 -17.83 6.85
C ASN A 233 -11.02 -17.71 7.76
N THR A 234 -11.88 -16.75 7.45
CA THR A 234 -13.12 -16.46 8.17
C THR A 234 -14.21 -16.02 7.20
N SER A 235 -15.46 -16.03 7.62
CA SER A 235 -16.60 -15.54 6.82
C SER A 235 -17.17 -14.21 7.31
N TYR A 236 -16.42 -13.46 8.09
CA TYR A 236 -16.77 -12.12 8.53
C TYR A 236 -15.52 -11.32 8.86
N GLY A 237 -15.41 -10.12 8.31
CA GLY A 237 -14.32 -9.19 8.57
C GLY A 237 -13.00 -9.52 7.86
N GLU A 238 -12.94 -10.55 7.03
CA GLU A 238 -11.79 -10.91 6.20
C GLU A 238 -11.44 -9.78 5.23
N ASP A 239 -12.46 -9.17 4.65
CA ASP A 239 -12.37 -8.04 3.75
C ASP A 239 -11.89 -6.76 4.44
N TYR A 240 -12.37 -6.52 5.64
CA TYR A 240 -11.96 -5.39 6.47
C TYR A 240 -10.51 -5.54 6.93
N ALA A 241 -10.11 -6.75 7.34
CA ALA A 241 -8.73 -7.05 7.76
C ALA A 241 -7.73 -6.80 6.62
N ILE A 242 -8.01 -7.30 5.42
CA ILE A 242 -7.12 -7.11 4.26
C ILE A 242 -7.07 -5.64 3.83
N GLY A 243 -8.20 -4.95 3.84
CA GLY A 243 -8.27 -3.53 3.50
C GLY A 243 -7.47 -2.66 4.47
N LEU A 244 -7.55 -2.89 5.79
CA LEU A 244 -6.72 -2.21 6.78
C LEU A 244 -5.23 -2.50 6.55
N ARG A 245 -4.86 -3.77 6.33
CA ARG A 245 -3.48 -4.18 6.09
C ARG A 245 -2.88 -3.52 4.85
N ILE A 246 -3.66 -3.45 3.75
CA ILE A 246 -3.25 -2.75 2.52
C ILE A 246 -3.15 -1.25 2.78
N SER A 247 -4.12 -0.63 3.46
CA SER A 247 -4.14 0.81 3.73
C SER A 247 -2.94 1.30 4.53
N ARG A 248 -2.32 0.43 5.32
CA ARG A 248 -1.11 0.75 6.11
C ARG A 248 0.05 1.14 5.21
N GLU A 249 0.28 0.39 4.15
CA GLU A 249 1.48 0.51 3.34
C GLU A 249 1.23 1.02 1.91
N TYR A 250 0.03 0.80 1.35
CA TYR A 250 -0.25 1.05 -0.06
C TYR A 250 -1.42 2.00 -0.27
N LYS A 251 -1.42 2.66 -1.42
CA LYS A 251 -2.55 3.48 -1.86
C LYS A 251 -3.75 2.61 -2.19
N ILE A 252 -4.95 3.09 -1.85
CA ILE A 252 -6.23 2.52 -2.25
C ILE A 252 -6.93 3.50 -3.19
N GLY A 253 -7.23 3.06 -4.40
CA GLY A 253 -8.00 3.82 -5.40
C GLY A 253 -9.50 3.77 -5.13
N ARG A 254 -10.24 4.80 -5.57
CA ARG A 254 -11.68 4.93 -5.32
C ARG A 254 -12.47 5.17 -6.61
N ILE A 255 -13.62 4.49 -6.72
CA ILE A 255 -14.62 4.74 -7.77
C ILE A 255 -15.92 5.15 -7.09
N TYR A 256 -16.31 6.42 -7.26
CA TYR A 256 -17.50 6.97 -6.64
C TYR A 256 -18.77 6.78 -7.49
N ASP A 257 -18.64 6.42 -8.77
CA ASP A 257 -19.76 5.97 -9.58
C ASP A 257 -20.26 4.62 -9.07
N VAL A 258 -21.59 4.42 -9.11
CA VAL A 258 -22.17 3.11 -8.80
C VAL A 258 -21.75 2.12 -9.87
N ILE A 259 -21.03 1.09 -9.48
CA ILE A 259 -20.55 0.00 -10.37
C ILE A 259 -21.00 -1.39 -9.90
N TYR A 260 -21.77 -1.47 -8.82
CA TYR A 260 -22.16 -2.72 -8.18
C TYR A 260 -23.59 -2.62 -7.62
N LEU A 261 -24.37 -3.70 -7.73
CA LEU A 261 -25.73 -3.82 -7.22
C LEU A 261 -25.74 -4.86 -6.11
N CYS A 262 -25.93 -4.38 -4.88
CA CYS A 262 -26.03 -5.24 -3.69
C CYS A 262 -27.48 -5.62 -3.48
N ARG A 263 -27.84 -6.87 -3.82
CA ARG A 263 -29.22 -7.38 -3.72
C ARG A 263 -29.54 -7.83 -2.30
N ARG A 264 -30.58 -7.25 -1.71
CA ARG A 264 -31.03 -7.58 -0.35
C ARG A 264 -32.22 -8.53 -0.39
N TRP A 265 -32.06 -9.67 0.32
CA TRP A 265 -33.07 -10.70 0.44
C TRP A 265 -32.89 -11.50 1.74
N GLU A 266 -33.83 -12.39 2.08
CA GLU A 266 -33.81 -13.18 3.32
C GLU A 266 -32.59 -14.12 3.41
N GLY A 267 -32.03 -14.54 2.30
CA GLY A 267 -30.86 -15.43 2.24
C GLY A 267 -29.51 -14.76 2.39
N ASN A 268 -29.42 -13.42 2.53
CA ASN A 268 -28.14 -12.76 2.80
C ASN A 268 -27.58 -13.22 4.14
N SER A 269 -26.26 -13.43 4.22
CA SER A 269 -25.57 -13.92 5.41
C SER A 269 -25.71 -13.03 6.65
N ASP A 270 -26.07 -11.76 6.45
CA ASP A 270 -26.27 -10.73 7.47
C ASP A 270 -27.74 -10.34 7.70
N ALA A 271 -28.70 -11.00 7.02
CA ALA A 271 -30.11 -10.58 7.00
C ALA A 271 -30.84 -10.72 8.36
N ALA A 272 -30.50 -11.67 9.19
CA ALA A 272 -31.20 -11.95 10.45
C ALA A 272 -30.25 -12.40 11.56
N LEU A 273 -29.27 -11.56 11.88
CA LEU A 273 -28.30 -11.90 12.93
C LEU A 273 -28.91 -11.74 14.33
N SER A 274 -28.69 -12.72 15.19
CA SER A 274 -28.98 -12.57 16.63
C SER A 274 -28.08 -11.50 17.24
N THR A 275 -28.56 -10.84 18.30
CA THR A 275 -27.76 -9.85 19.05
C THR A 275 -26.41 -10.42 19.50
N GLU A 276 -26.38 -11.67 19.92
CA GLU A 276 -25.14 -12.35 20.29
C GLU A 276 -24.17 -12.46 19.12
N LYS A 277 -24.64 -12.81 17.93
CA LYS A 277 -23.80 -12.92 16.72
C LYS A 277 -23.31 -11.55 16.27
N VAL A 278 -24.15 -10.50 16.33
CA VAL A 278 -23.74 -9.11 16.06
C VAL A 278 -22.63 -8.66 17.01
N ASN A 279 -22.79 -8.90 18.32
CA ASN A 279 -21.79 -8.56 19.32
C ASN A 279 -20.47 -9.32 19.11
N ARG A 280 -20.53 -10.60 18.76
CA ARG A 280 -19.35 -11.41 18.43
C ARG A 280 -18.63 -10.85 17.20
N ASN A 281 -19.36 -10.48 16.18
CA ASN A 281 -18.84 -9.86 14.96
C ASN A 281 -18.16 -8.50 15.25
N ASN A 282 -18.80 -7.66 16.06
CA ASN A 282 -18.26 -6.37 16.47
C ASN A 282 -16.97 -6.55 17.29
N PHE A 283 -16.98 -7.49 18.23
CA PHE A 283 -15.77 -7.80 19.00
C PHE A 283 -14.62 -8.30 18.12
N TYR A 284 -14.92 -9.13 17.11
CA TYR A 284 -13.89 -9.57 16.16
C TYR A 284 -13.31 -8.40 15.35
N LYS A 285 -14.15 -7.47 14.85
CA LYS A 285 -13.67 -6.26 14.18
C LYS A 285 -12.82 -5.38 15.09
N ASP A 286 -13.16 -5.23 16.35
CA ASP A 286 -12.35 -4.49 17.32
C ASP A 286 -10.99 -5.17 17.55
N ARG A 287 -10.93 -6.50 17.51
CA ARG A 287 -9.65 -7.23 17.54
C ARG A 287 -8.82 -6.97 16.29
N ILE A 288 -9.42 -6.97 15.10
CA ILE A 288 -8.73 -6.61 13.84
C ILE A 288 -8.13 -5.21 13.95
N ARG A 289 -8.90 -4.22 14.43
CA ARG A 289 -8.42 -2.84 14.67
C ARG A 289 -7.26 -2.81 15.66
N THR A 290 -7.37 -3.56 16.73
CA THR A 290 -6.30 -3.66 17.74
C THR A 290 -5.02 -4.24 17.15
N TRP A 291 -5.11 -5.28 16.33
CA TRP A 291 -3.94 -5.86 15.66
C TRP A 291 -3.32 -4.88 14.65
N GLU A 292 -4.16 -4.15 13.92
CA GLU A 292 -3.69 -3.12 13.01
C GLU A 292 -2.95 -1.99 13.74
N ILE A 293 -3.52 -1.48 14.84
CA ILE A 293 -2.88 -0.44 15.67
C ILE A 293 -1.53 -0.93 16.20
N LYS A 294 -1.48 -2.16 16.73
CA LYS A 294 -0.21 -2.76 17.20
C LYS A 294 0.82 -2.88 16.07
N GLY A 295 0.39 -3.29 14.88
CA GLY A 295 1.27 -3.36 13.72
C GLY A 295 1.81 -2.00 13.30
N ARG A 296 1.02 -0.93 13.43
CA ARG A 296 1.44 0.45 13.15
C ARG A 296 2.47 0.94 14.16
N ILE A 297 2.21 0.75 15.46
CA ILE A 297 3.17 1.09 16.52
C ILE A 297 4.49 0.35 16.29
N GLN A 298 4.43 -0.94 15.99
CA GLN A 298 5.63 -1.72 15.73
C GLN A 298 6.42 -1.21 14.51
N MET A 299 5.76 -0.72 13.48
CA MET A 299 6.45 -0.11 12.33
C MET A 299 7.20 1.17 12.73
N HIS A 300 6.58 2.04 13.52
CA HIS A 300 7.27 3.24 14.04
C HIS A 300 8.48 2.87 14.90
N THR A 301 8.36 1.86 15.77
CA THR A 301 9.49 1.37 16.57
C THR A 301 10.63 0.83 15.68
N ILE A 302 10.32 0.14 14.59
CA ILE A 302 11.34 -0.33 13.63
C ILE A 302 12.01 0.86 12.92
N ASP A 303 11.29 1.92 12.63
CA ASP A 303 11.84 3.13 12.01
C ASP A 303 12.81 3.85 12.97
N GLU A 304 12.49 3.93 14.28
CA GLU A 304 13.41 4.41 15.31
C GLU A 304 14.66 3.51 15.45
N GLU A 305 14.48 2.19 15.47
CA GLU A 305 15.57 1.22 15.46
C GLU A 305 16.47 1.38 14.21
N PHE A 306 15.90 1.72 13.05
CA PHE A 306 16.68 1.95 11.83
C PHE A 306 17.57 3.18 11.95
N GLN A 307 17.07 4.27 12.50
CA GLN A 307 17.85 5.48 12.79
C GLN A 307 19.04 5.16 13.73
N GLU A 308 18.80 4.42 14.82
CA GLU A 308 19.85 3.97 15.76
C GLU A 308 20.91 3.11 15.05
N LEU A 309 20.49 2.15 14.21
CA LEU A 309 21.41 1.31 13.44
C LEU A 309 22.27 2.14 12.47
N VAL A 310 21.70 3.19 11.87
CA VAL A 310 22.45 4.11 11.00
C VAL A 310 23.50 4.87 11.80
N GLU A 311 23.18 5.37 12.99
CA GLU A 311 24.13 6.05 13.86
C GLU A 311 25.26 5.10 14.31
N GLU A 312 24.92 3.88 14.72
CA GLU A 312 25.91 2.84 15.06
C GLU A 312 26.83 2.53 13.87
N MET A 313 26.27 2.41 12.68
CA MET A 313 27.05 2.18 11.46
C MET A 313 28.00 3.34 11.19
N ILE A 314 27.55 4.59 11.32
CA ILE A 314 28.38 5.79 11.14
C ILE A 314 29.59 5.76 12.09
N GLU A 315 29.34 5.58 13.39
CA GLU A 315 30.41 5.58 14.38
C GLU A 315 31.37 4.40 14.19
N ASN A 316 30.86 3.22 13.94
CA ASN A 316 31.69 2.03 13.66
C ASN A 316 32.59 2.24 12.44
N GLN A 317 32.04 2.80 11.34
CA GLN A 317 32.80 3.08 10.12
C GLN A 317 33.84 4.18 10.31
N LYS A 318 33.54 5.20 11.08
CA LYS A 318 34.53 6.26 11.44
C LYS A 318 35.67 5.71 12.28
N GLU A 319 35.40 4.73 13.14
CA GLU A 319 36.44 4.14 14.00
C GLU A 319 37.28 3.08 13.27
N ASN A 320 36.66 2.23 12.48
CA ASN A 320 37.27 0.98 11.97
C ASN A 320 37.62 1.01 10.49
N TRP A 321 37.18 2.00 9.69
CA TRP A 321 37.57 2.16 8.30
C TRP A 321 38.58 3.33 8.15
N GLU A 322 39.87 3.01 7.97
CA GLU A 322 40.98 3.96 7.98
C GLU A 322 40.77 5.16 7.05
N LEU A 323 40.20 4.93 5.85
CA LEU A 323 39.90 6.02 4.91
C LEU A 323 38.84 6.96 5.45
N ALA A 324 37.76 6.43 6.00
CA ALA A 324 36.68 7.21 6.59
C ALA A 324 37.21 7.98 7.79
N LYS A 325 37.84 7.29 8.75
CA LYS A 325 38.43 7.89 9.95
C LYS A 325 39.25 9.12 9.63
N ARG A 326 40.29 8.96 8.81
CA ARG A 326 41.16 10.08 8.41
C ARG A 326 40.41 11.25 7.79
N ASN A 327 39.42 10.97 6.94
CA ASN A 327 38.71 12.03 6.23
C ASN A 327 37.68 12.76 7.12
N TYR A 328 37.08 12.06 8.08
CA TYR A 328 36.18 12.67 9.08
C TYR A 328 36.96 13.48 10.13
N GLU A 329 38.09 12.97 10.63
CA GLU A 329 38.99 13.72 11.53
C GLU A 329 39.47 15.01 10.86
N ALA A 330 39.90 14.93 9.59
CA ALA A 330 40.31 16.11 8.84
C ALA A 330 39.15 17.09 8.56
N LEU A 331 37.91 16.60 8.40
CA LEU A 331 36.75 17.49 8.26
C LEU A 331 36.49 18.25 9.57
N GLU A 332 36.55 17.59 10.72
CA GLU A 332 36.36 18.23 12.03
C GLU A 332 37.42 19.34 12.27
N GLU A 333 38.69 19.04 12.06
CA GLU A 333 39.76 20.04 12.15
C GLU A 333 39.55 21.24 11.22
N ASN A 334 39.02 21.01 10.01
CA ASN A 334 38.79 22.04 9.03
C ASN A 334 37.52 22.88 9.30
N LEU A 335 36.53 22.32 9.99
CA LEU A 335 35.35 23.06 10.45
C LEU A 335 35.71 24.15 11.46
N GLU A 336 36.77 23.96 12.25
CA GLU A 336 37.28 24.96 13.17
C GLU A 336 37.94 26.14 12.42
N LYS A 337 38.49 25.92 11.21
CA LYS A 337 39.15 26.91 10.34
C LYS A 337 38.17 27.72 9.49
N LYS A 338 36.88 27.71 9.82
CA LYS A 338 35.81 28.39 9.06
C LYS A 338 36.02 29.89 8.99
N LYS A 339 35.82 30.48 7.78
CA LYS A 339 35.69 31.91 7.55
C LYS A 339 34.22 32.28 7.38
N VAL A 340 33.77 33.34 8.03
CA VAL A 340 32.40 33.84 7.91
C VAL A 340 32.45 35.12 7.07
N LEU A 341 31.85 35.10 5.90
CA LEU A 341 31.60 36.27 5.08
C LEU A 341 30.20 36.80 5.38
N LYS A 342 30.12 38.11 5.62
CA LYS A 342 28.84 38.81 5.75
C LYS A 342 28.58 39.54 4.46
N LEU A 343 27.57 39.16 3.73
CA LEU A 343 27.11 39.83 2.53
C LEU A 343 25.88 40.66 2.90
N LYS A 344 25.88 41.94 2.52
CA LYS A 344 24.74 42.82 2.70
C LYS A 344 24.22 43.22 1.34
N GLU A 345 22.94 43.02 1.13
CA GLU A 345 22.20 43.45 -0.04
C GLU A 345 20.93 44.16 0.44
N GLU A 346 20.86 45.46 0.26
CA GLU A 346 19.80 46.34 0.75
C GLU A 346 19.47 46.10 2.26
N ASP A 347 18.30 45.56 2.58
CA ASP A 347 17.83 45.30 3.95
C ASP A 347 18.08 43.85 4.44
N ARG A 348 18.84 43.03 3.67
CA ARG A 348 19.13 41.64 4.02
C ARG A 348 20.63 41.43 4.30
N GLU A 349 20.92 40.84 5.48
CA GLU A 349 22.25 40.36 5.82
C GLU A 349 22.29 38.83 5.67
N MET A 350 23.16 38.33 4.77
CA MET A 350 23.44 36.93 4.58
C MET A 350 24.80 36.57 5.15
N LYS A 351 24.88 35.51 5.95
CA LYS A 351 26.15 34.99 6.48
C LYS A 351 26.54 33.73 5.71
N VAL A 352 27.66 33.78 5.00
CA VAL A 352 28.22 32.62 4.28
C VAL A 352 29.38 32.08 5.10
N ARG A 353 29.30 30.79 5.44
CA ARG A 353 30.38 30.08 6.14
C ARG A 353 31.19 29.31 5.10
N ILE A 354 32.49 29.52 5.07
CA ILE A 354 33.44 28.85 4.15
C ILE A 354 34.47 28.12 5.01
N PHE A 355 34.65 26.84 4.72
CA PHE A 355 35.71 26.02 5.32
C PHE A 355 36.44 25.21 4.25
N PRO A 356 37.78 24.98 4.40
CA PRO A 356 38.53 24.17 3.47
C PRO A 356 38.18 22.69 3.62
N ASN A 357 38.09 21.94 2.53
CA ASN A 357 37.93 20.49 2.54
C ASN A 357 38.80 19.85 1.42
N PRO A 358 40.14 19.81 1.61
CA PRO A 358 41.06 19.35 0.59
C PRO A 358 40.93 17.85 0.26
N GLN A 359 40.45 17.04 1.22
CA GLN A 359 40.25 15.61 1.02
C GLN A 359 39.19 15.30 -0.04
N ARG A 360 38.25 16.21 -0.23
CA ARG A 360 37.20 16.09 -1.24
C ARG A 360 37.67 16.26 -2.69
N ILE A 361 38.86 16.74 -2.93
CA ILE A 361 39.42 16.93 -4.30
C ILE A 361 39.33 15.60 -5.09
N LEU A 362 39.60 14.45 -4.46
CA LEU A 362 39.52 13.14 -5.12
C LEU A 362 38.13 12.84 -5.66
N SER A 363 37.07 13.13 -4.89
CA SER A 363 35.67 12.87 -5.33
C SER A 363 35.16 13.91 -6.32
N THR A 364 35.60 15.19 -6.20
CA THR A 364 35.18 16.28 -7.11
C THR A 364 35.90 16.24 -8.46
N MET A 365 37.06 15.62 -8.54
CA MET A 365 37.83 15.44 -9.78
C MET A 365 37.47 14.15 -10.55
N ALA A 366 36.41 13.42 -10.13
CA ALA A 366 35.92 12.27 -10.86
C ALA A 366 35.54 12.69 -12.29
N LYS A 367 36.10 11.97 -13.27
CA LYS A 367 35.76 12.23 -14.68
C LYS A 367 34.36 11.74 -14.97
N THR A 368 33.49 12.62 -15.41
CA THR A 368 32.03 12.33 -15.64
C THR A 368 31.66 12.44 -17.13
N ASP A 369 32.64 12.52 -18.02
CA ASP A 369 32.39 12.41 -19.46
C ASP A 369 31.98 10.97 -19.86
N SER A 370 31.19 10.86 -20.90
CA SER A 370 30.58 9.58 -21.33
C SER A 370 31.60 8.45 -21.57
N ARG A 371 32.80 8.79 -22.07
CA ARG A 371 33.85 7.82 -22.33
C ARG A 371 34.48 7.32 -21.03
N SER A 372 34.80 8.21 -20.12
CA SER A 372 35.37 7.84 -18.80
C SER A 372 34.40 7.03 -17.96
N ILE A 373 33.10 7.29 -18.06
CA ILE A 373 32.03 6.52 -17.38
C ILE A 373 32.00 5.09 -17.93
N GLN A 374 32.04 4.91 -19.24
CA GLN A 374 32.01 3.58 -19.87
C GLN A 374 33.26 2.74 -19.60
N GLU A 375 34.43 3.37 -19.47
CA GLU A 375 35.72 2.70 -19.28
C GLU A 375 36.03 2.36 -17.80
N ARG A 376 35.35 3.02 -16.84
CA ARG A 376 35.60 2.78 -15.39
C ARG A 376 34.62 1.82 -14.76
N PRO A 377 35.04 0.98 -13.77
CA PRO A 377 34.11 0.29 -12.89
C PRO A 377 33.30 1.33 -12.08
N CYS A 378 31.99 1.15 -12.00
CA CYS A 378 31.17 2.00 -11.14
C CYS A 378 31.48 1.73 -9.66
N PHE A 379 31.97 2.74 -8.96
CA PHE A 379 32.38 2.64 -7.55
C PHE A 379 31.21 2.53 -6.56
N LEU A 380 29.98 2.80 -7.00
CA LEU A 380 28.78 2.60 -6.18
C LEU A 380 28.26 1.15 -6.23
N CYS A 381 28.54 0.41 -7.31
CA CYS A 381 28.15 -1.01 -7.38
C CYS A 381 28.80 -1.83 -6.26
N GLY A 382 28.04 -2.63 -5.54
CA GLY A 382 28.50 -3.41 -4.39
C GLY A 382 29.76 -4.24 -4.64
N LYS A 383 29.89 -4.83 -5.85
CA LYS A 383 31.07 -5.62 -6.25
C LYS A 383 32.37 -4.81 -6.38
N ASN A 384 32.29 -3.50 -6.48
CA ASN A 384 33.43 -2.60 -6.68
C ASN A 384 33.72 -1.72 -5.45
N ARG A 385 32.87 -1.79 -4.43
CA ARG A 385 33.07 -1.05 -3.17
C ARG A 385 34.16 -1.72 -2.32
N PRO A 386 34.89 -0.92 -1.50
CA PRO A 386 35.83 -1.47 -0.52
C PRO A 386 35.13 -2.46 0.43
N ALA A 387 35.83 -3.51 0.82
CA ALA A 387 35.28 -4.52 1.76
C ALA A 387 34.94 -3.92 3.14
N GLU A 388 35.65 -2.88 3.53
CA GLU A 388 35.45 -2.15 4.79
C GLU A 388 34.18 -1.29 4.80
N GLN A 389 33.65 -0.91 3.62
CA GLN A 389 32.43 -0.13 3.51
C GLN A 389 31.20 -1.02 3.74
N THR A 390 30.69 -1.04 4.94
CA THR A 390 29.45 -1.73 5.29
C THR A 390 28.22 -0.92 4.84
N TYR A 391 27.07 -1.57 4.83
CA TYR A 391 25.81 -0.93 4.47
C TYR A 391 24.64 -1.47 5.30
N LEU A 392 23.60 -0.67 5.40
CA LEU A 392 22.30 -1.08 5.91
C LEU A 392 21.30 -1.16 4.75
N PRO A 393 20.51 -2.22 4.64
CA PRO A 393 19.50 -2.33 3.59
C PRO A 393 18.30 -1.46 3.90
N PHE A 394 17.81 -0.70 2.91
CA PHE A 394 16.57 0.07 2.99
C PHE A 394 15.77 -0.11 1.68
N GLY A 395 14.78 -0.99 1.70
CA GLY A 395 14.03 -1.36 0.51
C GLY A 395 14.96 -1.87 -0.61
N HIS A 396 14.96 -1.19 -1.74
CA HIS A 396 15.86 -1.48 -2.86
C HIS A 396 17.15 -0.63 -2.84
N TYR A 397 17.39 0.13 -1.78
CA TYR A 397 18.61 0.91 -1.56
C TYR A 397 19.54 0.24 -0.54
N GLU A 398 20.79 0.69 -0.56
CA GLU A 398 21.84 0.41 0.42
C GLU A 398 22.34 1.71 1.00
N VAL A 399 22.19 1.90 2.31
CA VAL A 399 22.64 3.09 3.03
C VAL A 399 24.08 2.88 3.48
N CYS A 400 25.01 3.70 2.97
CA CYS A 400 26.45 3.61 3.22
C CYS A 400 26.99 4.91 3.80
N LEU A 401 28.03 4.83 4.64
CA LEU A 401 28.81 6.02 5.00
C LEU A 401 29.52 6.59 3.77
N ASN A 402 29.46 7.91 3.57
CA ASN A 402 30.23 8.56 2.52
C ASN A 402 31.69 8.77 2.97
N PRO A 403 32.71 8.13 2.32
CA PRO A 403 34.09 8.23 2.77
C PRO A 403 34.76 9.59 2.49
N TYR A 404 34.10 10.46 1.74
CA TYR A 404 34.56 11.84 1.44
C TYR A 404 33.55 12.86 1.94
N PRO A 405 33.43 13.05 3.27
CA PRO A 405 32.32 13.80 3.85
C PRO A 405 32.38 15.31 3.56
N ILE A 406 31.18 15.93 3.53
CA ILE A 406 30.99 17.38 3.60
C ILE A 406 30.30 17.77 4.90
N PHE A 407 29.61 16.81 5.52
CA PHE A 407 28.85 16.96 6.74
C PHE A 407 29.40 15.99 7.79
N GLN A 408 29.17 16.26 9.08
CA GLN A 408 29.64 15.42 10.18
C GLN A 408 29.00 14.03 10.17
N ARG A 409 27.76 13.94 9.68
CA ARG A 409 27.06 12.71 9.33
C ARG A 409 26.69 12.79 7.84
N HIS A 410 27.37 12.01 7.00
CA HIS A 410 27.19 12.05 5.55
C HIS A 410 27.06 10.65 4.98
N LEU A 411 25.88 10.35 4.44
CA LEU A 411 25.55 9.06 3.86
C LEU A 411 25.41 9.16 2.33
N THR A 412 25.65 8.04 1.68
CA THR A 412 25.29 7.80 0.27
C THR A 412 24.30 6.64 0.23
N ILE A 413 23.13 6.87 -0.31
CA ILE A 413 22.01 5.92 -0.37
C ILE A 413 21.91 5.44 -1.81
N ILE A 414 22.37 4.22 -2.06
CA ILE A 414 22.70 3.69 -3.39
C ILE A 414 21.61 2.71 -3.82
N ASP A 415 21.07 2.86 -5.03
CA ASP A 415 20.20 1.84 -5.62
C ASP A 415 20.98 0.53 -5.79
N LYS A 416 20.40 -0.60 -5.41
CA LYS A 416 21.00 -1.94 -5.59
C LYS A 416 21.25 -2.27 -7.07
N GLU A 417 20.41 -1.72 -7.94
CA GLU A 417 20.52 -1.87 -9.37
C GLU A 417 21.32 -0.70 -9.97
N HIS A 418 22.18 -1.02 -10.93
CA HIS A 418 22.94 0.00 -11.67
C HIS A 418 22.03 0.70 -12.69
N THR A 419 21.25 1.68 -12.23
CA THR A 419 20.36 2.49 -13.05
C THR A 419 20.88 3.92 -13.16
N PRO A 420 20.63 4.64 -14.28
CA PRO A 420 21.10 6.03 -14.43
C PRO A 420 20.53 6.96 -13.35
N GLN A 421 21.31 7.96 -12.96
CA GLN A 421 20.92 8.98 -12.00
C GLN A 421 19.73 9.79 -12.53
N SER A 422 18.53 9.52 -12.02
CA SER A 422 17.29 10.18 -12.45
C SER A 422 16.28 10.26 -11.32
N MET A 423 15.67 11.44 -11.15
CA MET A 423 14.59 11.65 -10.16
C MET A 423 13.22 11.15 -10.64
N LYS A 424 13.13 10.80 -11.93
CA LYS A 424 11.84 10.34 -12.49
C LYS A 424 11.40 9.03 -11.82
N GLY A 425 10.24 9.07 -11.15
CA GLY A 425 9.68 7.92 -10.42
C GLY A 425 10.38 7.61 -9.09
N ARG A 426 11.25 8.50 -8.57
CA ARG A 426 12.04 8.31 -7.35
C ARG A 426 11.74 9.34 -6.24
N PHE A 427 10.80 10.25 -6.49
CA PHE A 427 10.50 11.30 -5.52
C PHE A 427 9.84 10.72 -4.25
N GLU A 428 9.00 9.70 -4.41
CA GLU A 428 8.38 8.99 -3.27
C GLU A 428 9.43 8.25 -2.43
N ASP A 429 10.44 7.65 -3.07
CA ASP A 429 11.57 7.03 -2.36
C ASP A 429 12.32 8.06 -1.50
N MET A 430 12.54 9.27 -2.05
CA MET A 430 13.18 10.35 -1.33
C MET A 430 12.39 10.80 -0.09
N LEU A 431 11.06 10.87 -0.20
CA LEU A 431 10.19 11.19 0.92
C LEU A 431 10.21 10.09 1.99
N HIS A 432 10.16 8.85 1.54
CA HIS A 432 10.22 7.69 2.45
C HIS A 432 11.56 7.59 3.20
N LEU A 433 12.66 7.92 2.54
CA LEU A 433 13.97 8.05 3.20
C LEU A 433 13.97 9.17 4.24
N ALA A 434 13.35 10.32 3.93
CA ALA A 434 13.27 11.44 4.88
C ALA A 434 12.38 11.14 6.09
N GLU A 435 11.38 10.28 5.95
CA GLU A 435 10.55 9.82 7.07
C GLU A 435 11.30 8.87 8.02
N ASN A 436 12.24 8.07 7.50
CA ASN A 436 12.98 7.05 8.27
C ASN A 436 14.36 7.52 8.73
N LEU A 437 14.82 8.68 8.27
CA LEU A 437 16.05 9.34 8.64
C LEU A 437 15.75 10.79 9.03
N ASP A 438 14.91 10.97 10.05
CA ASP A 438 14.34 12.26 10.45
C ASP A 438 15.37 13.28 10.95
N GLU A 439 16.53 12.82 11.43
CA GLU A 439 17.68 13.67 11.76
C GLU A 439 18.57 14.03 10.56
N PHE A 440 18.21 13.61 9.34
CA PHE A 440 18.98 13.86 8.13
C PHE A 440 18.21 14.67 7.09
N TYR A 441 18.90 15.52 6.36
CA TYR A 441 18.41 16.13 5.13
C TYR A 441 18.70 15.19 3.97
N ILE A 442 17.69 14.75 3.24
CA ILE A 442 17.85 13.92 2.04
C ILE A 442 18.10 14.82 0.84
N LEU A 443 19.19 14.57 0.12
CA LEU A 443 19.70 15.38 -0.97
C LEU A 443 19.78 14.56 -2.26
N TYR A 444 19.49 15.20 -3.39
CA TYR A 444 19.66 14.63 -4.72
C TYR A 444 20.53 15.55 -5.60
N ASN A 445 21.58 14.99 -6.18
CA ASN A 445 22.40 15.66 -7.18
C ASN A 445 22.09 15.08 -8.56
N GLY A 446 21.54 15.88 -9.46
CA GLY A 446 21.29 15.47 -10.84
C GLY A 446 22.58 15.14 -11.61
N PRO A 447 22.48 14.39 -12.72
CA PRO A 447 23.64 13.90 -13.47
C PRO A 447 24.51 15.05 -14.02
N GLU A 448 23.92 16.20 -14.32
CA GLU A 448 24.63 17.40 -14.82
C GLU A 448 24.86 18.47 -13.73
N CYS A 449 24.51 18.15 -12.47
CA CYS A 449 24.61 19.08 -11.33
C CYS A 449 25.69 18.65 -10.32
N GLY A 450 26.75 17.99 -10.77
CA GLY A 450 27.89 17.63 -9.93
C GLY A 450 27.83 16.26 -9.28
N ALA A 451 26.95 15.35 -9.73
CA ALA A 451 26.98 13.96 -9.31
C ALA A 451 28.29 13.29 -9.76
N SER A 452 29.03 12.67 -8.83
CA SER A 452 30.28 11.93 -9.14
C SER A 452 30.03 10.62 -9.88
N ALA A 453 28.83 10.06 -9.77
CA ALA A 453 28.37 8.86 -10.45
C ALA A 453 27.02 9.12 -11.15
N PRO A 454 27.01 9.83 -12.28
CA PRO A 454 25.77 10.14 -13.01
C PRO A 454 25.15 8.90 -13.69
N ASP A 455 25.87 7.81 -13.72
CA ASP A 455 25.51 6.50 -14.27
C ASP A 455 24.86 5.58 -13.25
N HIS A 456 24.83 5.95 -11.97
CA HIS A 456 24.25 5.11 -10.91
C HIS A 456 23.38 5.91 -9.94
N MET A 457 22.10 5.54 -9.87
CA MET A 457 21.10 6.21 -9.03
C MET A 457 21.49 6.14 -7.55
N HIS A 458 21.53 7.30 -6.92
CA HIS A 458 21.78 7.43 -5.49
C HIS A 458 21.22 8.73 -4.93
N PHE A 459 20.87 8.71 -3.65
CA PHE A 459 20.66 9.92 -2.84
C PHE A 459 21.84 10.13 -1.91
N GLN A 460 21.87 11.29 -1.27
CA GLN A 460 22.76 11.58 -0.15
C GLN A 460 21.91 11.97 1.06
N ALA A 461 22.42 11.69 2.25
CA ALA A 461 21.83 12.19 3.48
C ALA A 461 22.88 12.92 4.32
N ALA A 462 22.48 14.03 4.93
CA ALA A 462 23.35 14.93 5.69
C ALA A 462 22.70 15.27 7.03
N GLY A 463 23.40 14.97 8.13
CA GLY A 463 23.01 15.28 9.50
C GLY A 463 24.06 16.11 10.25
#